data_ff31fd54f74f7b868465766ce05f58a7
#
_entry.id   ff31fd54f74f7b868465766ce05f58a7
#
_cell.length_a   1.000
_cell.length_b   1.000
_cell.length_c   1.000
_cell.angle_alpha   90.00
_cell.angle_beta   90.00
_cell.angle_gamma   90.00
#
_symmetry.space_group_name_H-M   'P 1'
#
loop_
_entity.id
_entity.type
_entity.pdbx_description
1 polymer ?
#
loop_
_entity_poly.entity_id
_entity_poly.type
_entity_poly.pdbx_seq_one_letter_code
_entity_poly.pdbx_strand_id
1 'polypeptide(L)'
;MDILTHTLSGVAAAMVAVPFAGKKTVKPLKIVGFGALGGAFPDIDAISMWSRFDATFGWLFGLSHTGREIYGEKFWYSHHAFFHSITAALLIAAFLMFVGYAFMRIRTKNAQIGFADYFKRNRLLCLAFVVGYLLHLFGDMPTPSSAWGGVNLFFPGDAYIGGSGKIWWWNNYDIFLLLMLCIVANCVVIFFCKRYVRRITLGMALLTLVMITVQINTRQYDYAYSGNSTRYAEMEQQSKKEQERILGKRIYKYMKWFDNRLPIHF
;
A
#
# COMPACT_ATOMS: atom_id res chain seq x y z
N MET A 1 5.56 5.88 1.14
CA MET A 1 6.13 5.38 -0.17
C MET A 1 5.07 5.66 -1.23
N ASP A 2 5.39 5.68 -2.55
CA ASP A 2 4.34 5.94 -3.55
C ASP A 2 3.32 4.79 -3.67
N ILE A 3 2.09 5.12 -4.07
CA ILE A 3 0.96 4.17 -4.15
C ILE A 3 1.23 3.00 -5.11
N LEU A 4 2.02 3.22 -6.17
CA LEU A 4 2.36 2.15 -7.12
C LEU A 4 3.27 1.13 -6.46
N THR A 5 4.30 1.57 -5.75
CA THR A 5 5.22 0.69 -5.02
C THR A 5 4.51 -0.06 -3.89
N HIS A 6 3.58 0.59 -3.18
CA HIS A 6 2.69 -0.08 -2.21
C HIS A 6 1.83 -1.16 -2.87
N THR A 7 1.19 -0.83 -3.99
CA THR A 7 0.39 -1.79 -4.76
C THR A 7 1.23 -3.01 -5.18
N LEU A 8 2.44 -2.77 -5.69
CA LEU A 8 3.36 -3.83 -6.11
C LEU A 8 3.86 -4.69 -4.94
N SER A 9 4.04 -4.11 -3.74
CA SER A 9 4.38 -4.90 -2.55
C SER A 9 3.27 -5.89 -2.20
N GLY A 10 2.02 -5.45 -2.29
CA GLY A 10 0.84 -6.30 -2.13
C GLY A 10 0.72 -7.39 -3.20
N VAL A 11 1.02 -7.06 -4.47
CA VAL A 11 1.11 -8.04 -5.58
C VAL A 11 2.18 -9.08 -5.30
N ALA A 12 3.40 -8.66 -4.97
CA ALA A 12 4.52 -9.55 -4.70
C ALA A 12 4.19 -10.55 -3.57
N ALA A 13 3.63 -10.06 -2.47
CA ALA A 13 3.20 -10.92 -1.36
C ALA A 13 2.07 -11.88 -1.75
N ALA A 14 1.07 -11.39 -2.48
CA ALA A 14 -0.05 -12.22 -2.93
C ALA A 14 0.39 -13.34 -3.87
N MET A 15 1.40 -13.12 -4.71
CA MET A 15 1.97 -14.15 -5.57
C MET A 15 2.56 -15.33 -4.80
N VAL A 16 3.09 -15.08 -3.60
CA VAL A 16 3.54 -16.16 -2.70
C VAL A 16 2.37 -17.04 -2.25
N ALA A 17 1.17 -16.47 -2.11
CA ALA A 17 -0.03 -17.20 -1.72
C ALA A 17 -0.63 -18.04 -2.87
N VAL A 18 -0.38 -17.69 -4.13
CA VAL A 18 -0.92 -18.38 -5.31
C VAL A 18 -0.66 -19.89 -5.32
N PRO A 19 0.56 -20.40 -5.06
CA PRO A 19 0.81 -21.85 -5.04
C PRO A 19 0.09 -22.63 -3.92
N PHE A 20 -0.47 -21.92 -2.94
CA PHE A 20 -1.25 -22.52 -1.84
C PHE A 20 -2.74 -22.58 -2.16
N ALA A 21 -3.17 -21.93 -3.26
CA ALA A 21 -4.55 -22.01 -3.71
C ALA A 21 -4.88 -23.41 -4.21
N GLY A 22 -5.93 -23.99 -3.69
CA GLY A 22 -6.47 -25.27 -4.23
C GLY A 22 -7.01 -25.05 -5.64
N LYS A 23 -6.80 -26.03 -6.54
CA LYS A 23 -7.21 -25.95 -7.96
C LYS A 23 -8.68 -25.56 -8.20
N LYS A 24 -9.56 -25.76 -7.21
CA LYS A 24 -11.01 -25.51 -7.31
C LYS A 24 -11.51 -24.35 -6.44
N THR A 25 -10.65 -23.65 -5.66
CA THR A 25 -11.15 -22.70 -4.66
C THR A 25 -11.14 -21.26 -5.13
N VAL A 26 -9.99 -20.73 -5.51
CA VAL A 26 -9.86 -19.31 -5.88
C VAL A 26 -8.95 -19.16 -7.09
N LYS A 27 -9.33 -18.32 -8.05
CA LYS A 27 -8.47 -18.01 -9.21
C LYS A 27 -7.23 -17.22 -8.77
N PRO A 28 -6.01 -17.53 -9.28
CA PRO A 28 -4.79 -16.83 -8.97
C PRO A 28 -4.89 -15.30 -9.11
N LEU A 29 -5.49 -14.83 -10.20
CA LEU A 29 -5.67 -13.40 -10.46
C LEU A 29 -6.49 -12.69 -9.38
N LYS A 30 -7.47 -13.36 -8.74
CA LYS A 30 -8.21 -12.79 -7.63
C LYS A 30 -7.33 -12.62 -6.38
N ILE A 31 -6.45 -13.59 -6.11
CA ILE A 31 -5.52 -13.50 -4.97
C ILE A 31 -4.58 -12.31 -5.17
N VAL A 32 -3.99 -12.19 -6.36
CA VAL A 32 -3.10 -11.08 -6.72
C VAL A 32 -3.84 -9.74 -6.66
N GLY A 33 -5.07 -9.68 -7.19
CA GLY A 33 -5.90 -8.46 -7.14
C GLY A 33 -6.25 -8.02 -5.71
N PHE A 34 -6.52 -8.97 -4.80
CA PHE A 34 -6.76 -8.63 -3.40
C PHE A 34 -5.48 -8.18 -2.67
N GLY A 35 -4.34 -8.74 -3.02
CA GLY A 35 -3.06 -8.23 -2.51
C GLY A 35 -2.74 -6.83 -3.01
N ALA A 36 -2.94 -6.57 -4.30
CA ALA A 36 -2.80 -5.24 -4.89
C ALA A 36 -3.73 -4.22 -4.21
N LEU A 37 -5.02 -4.62 -4.03
CA LEU A 37 -6.00 -3.77 -3.34
C LEU A 37 -5.57 -3.49 -1.90
N GLY A 38 -5.10 -4.50 -1.15
CA GLY A 38 -4.57 -4.29 0.19
C GLY A 38 -3.41 -3.33 0.23
N GLY A 39 -2.47 -3.45 -0.72
CA GLY A 39 -1.33 -2.54 -0.83
C GLY A 39 -1.69 -1.11 -1.20
N ALA A 40 -2.79 -0.89 -1.90
CA ALA A 40 -3.23 0.47 -2.31
C ALA A 40 -4.26 1.10 -1.36
N PHE A 41 -4.95 0.30 -0.55
CA PHE A 41 -6.15 0.73 0.15
C PHE A 41 -5.91 1.80 1.23
N PRO A 42 -4.84 1.75 2.04
CA PRO A 42 -4.63 2.77 3.07
C PRO A 42 -4.63 4.20 2.52
N ASP A 43 -4.02 4.42 1.35
CA ASP A 43 -3.95 5.72 0.68
C ASP A 43 -5.29 6.26 0.17
N ILE A 44 -6.40 5.57 0.41
CA ILE A 44 -7.73 6.09 0.05
C ILE A 44 -8.04 7.40 0.79
N ASP A 45 -7.44 7.62 1.94
CA ASP A 45 -7.58 8.85 2.72
C ASP A 45 -6.91 10.06 2.05
N ALA A 46 -5.96 9.84 1.12
CA ALA A 46 -5.40 10.88 0.27
C ALA A 46 -6.46 11.55 -0.65
N ILE A 47 -7.69 11.01 -0.70
CA ILE A 47 -8.83 11.68 -1.36
C ILE A 47 -9.09 13.07 -0.79
N SER A 48 -8.69 13.34 0.46
CA SER A 48 -8.76 14.66 1.07
C SER A 48 -7.94 15.71 0.29
N MET A 49 -6.91 15.30 -0.45
CA MET A 49 -6.10 16.15 -1.32
C MET A 49 -6.71 16.37 -2.73
N TRP A 50 -7.87 15.77 -3.01
CA TRP A 50 -8.58 16.04 -4.27
C TRP A 50 -9.05 17.50 -4.35
N SER A 51 -8.76 18.16 -5.45
CA SER A 51 -9.05 19.59 -5.66
C SER A 51 -10.52 20.01 -5.47
N ARG A 52 -11.45 19.07 -5.53
CA ARG A 52 -12.88 19.29 -5.27
C ARG A 52 -13.34 18.73 -3.92
N PHE A 53 -12.45 18.26 -3.09
CA PHE A 53 -12.82 17.61 -1.83
C PHE A 53 -13.66 18.53 -0.94
N ASP A 54 -13.24 19.78 -0.73
CA ASP A 54 -13.93 20.74 0.15
C ASP A 54 -15.32 21.09 -0.38
N ALA A 55 -15.45 21.25 -1.71
CA ALA A 55 -16.73 21.56 -2.35
C ALA A 55 -17.69 20.36 -2.45
N THR A 56 -17.22 19.13 -2.21
CA THR A 56 -18.01 17.90 -2.30
C THR A 56 -18.13 17.20 -0.96
N PHE A 57 -17.13 16.41 -0.57
CA PHE A 57 -17.15 15.67 0.70
C PHE A 57 -17.10 16.60 1.91
N GLY A 58 -16.29 17.68 1.86
CA GLY A 58 -16.24 18.68 2.91
C GLY A 58 -17.62 19.28 3.18
N TRP A 59 -18.29 19.73 2.11
CA TRP A 59 -19.64 20.26 2.20
C TRP A 59 -20.66 19.20 2.62
N LEU A 60 -20.64 18.00 2.00
CA LEU A 60 -21.62 16.93 2.27
C LEU A 60 -21.60 16.47 3.74
N PHE A 61 -20.42 16.37 4.33
CA PHE A 61 -20.21 15.93 5.71
C PHE A 61 -20.10 17.09 6.72
N GLY A 62 -20.22 18.33 6.27
CA GLY A 62 -20.12 19.52 7.14
C GLY A 62 -18.76 19.62 7.83
N LEU A 63 -17.68 19.28 7.15
CA LEU A 63 -16.34 19.29 7.73
C LEU A 63 -15.88 20.74 7.96
N SER A 64 -15.32 21.01 9.15
CA SER A 64 -14.80 22.33 9.55
C SER A 64 -13.39 22.61 9.04
N HIS A 65 -12.70 21.60 8.56
CA HIS A 65 -11.32 21.66 8.07
C HIS A 65 -11.27 21.39 6.58
N THR A 66 -10.35 22.07 5.89
CA THR A 66 -10.09 21.82 4.47
C THR A 66 -9.45 20.44 4.28
N GLY A 67 -9.57 19.87 3.08
CA GLY A 67 -8.96 18.57 2.78
C GLY A 67 -7.45 18.56 2.98
N ARG A 68 -6.77 19.69 2.76
CA ARG A 68 -5.32 19.83 3.01
C ARG A 68 -5.00 19.83 4.50
N GLU A 69 -5.79 20.50 5.33
CA GLU A 69 -5.66 20.45 6.79
C GLU A 69 -5.91 19.04 7.30
N ILE A 70 -6.99 18.38 6.82
CA ILE A 70 -7.30 17.00 7.17
C ILE A 70 -6.13 16.07 6.82
N TYR A 71 -5.51 16.24 5.66
CA TYR A 71 -4.36 15.43 5.26
C TYR A 71 -3.16 15.61 6.20
N GLY A 72 -2.86 16.84 6.60
CA GLY A 72 -1.66 17.19 7.37
C GLY A 72 -1.76 17.03 8.88
N GLU A 73 -2.97 17.00 9.43
CA GLU A 73 -3.21 16.96 10.87
C GLU A 73 -3.35 15.53 11.44
N LYS A 74 -3.49 15.41 12.77
CA LYS A 74 -3.64 14.12 13.47
C LYS A 74 -5.08 13.82 13.87
N PHE A 75 -6.04 14.16 13.03
CA PHE A 75 -7.42 13.71 13.26
C PHE A 75 -7.51 12.20 13.04
N TRP A 76 -8.50 11.54 13.64
CA TRP A 76 -8.68 10.10 13.46
C TRP A 76 -8.93 9.67 12.00
N TYR A 77 -9.41 10.60 11.15
CA TYR A 77 -9.67 10.43 9.72
C TYR A 77 -8.60 11.08 8.83
N SER A 78 -7.52 11.57 9.40
CA SER A 78 -6.38 12.13 8.67
C SER A 78 -5.54 11.04 8.02
N HIS A 79 -4.71 11.45 7.07
CA HIS A 79 -3.69 10.58 6.49
C HIS A 79 -2.76 10.04 7.59
N HIS A 80 -2.33 8.79 7.47
CA HIS A 80 -1.56 8.05 8.47
C HIS A 80 -2.29 7.76 9.82
N ALA A 81 -3.59 8.09 9.94
CA ALA A 81 -4.39 7.78 11.13
C ALA A 81 -5.15 6.43 11.01
N PHE A 82 -6.49 6.42 11.07
CA PHE A 82 -7.29 5.19 11.08
C PHE A 82 -6.97 4.25 9.92
N PHE A 83 -6.98 4.75 8.67
CA PHE A 83 -6.68 3.90 7.51
C PHE A 83 -5.24 3.35 7.51
N HIS A 84 -4.32 3.96 8.23
CA HIS A 84 -2.96 3.47 8.38
C HIS A 84 -2.77 2.66 9.69
N SER A 85 -3.76 1.81 10.01
CA SER A 85 -3.73 0.96 11.22
C SER A 85 -4.02 -0.51 10.94
N ILE A 86 -3.56 -1.37 11.85
CA ILE A 86 -3.91 -2.80 11.86
C ILE A 86 -5.42 -2.97 12.07
N THR A 87 -6.03 -2.14 12.89
CA THR A 87 -7.47 -2.13 13.14
C THR A 87 -8.25 -1.95 11.85
N ALA A 88 -7.89 -0.96 11.04
CA ALA A 88 -8.52 -0.74 9.74
C ALA A 88 -8.31 -1.92 8.79
N ALA A 89 -7.08 -2.48 8.74
CA ALA A 89 -6.79 -3.66 7.90
C ALA A 89 -7.75 -4.81 8.18
N LEU A 90 -7.99 -5.11 9.46
CA LEU A 90 -8.86 -6.21 9.88
C LEU A 90 -10.35 -5.90 9.64
N LEU A 91 -10.79 -4.69 9.98
CA LEU A 91 -12.19 -4.27 9.78
C LEU A 91 -12.57 -4.24 8.29
N ILE A 92 -11.70 -3.68 7.45
CA ILE A 92 -11.94 -3.60 6.01
C ILE A 92 -11.89 -5.00 5.38
N ALA A 93 -10.95 -5.86 5.78
CA ALA A 93 -10.93 -7.25 5.32
C ALA A 93 -12.22 -7.99 5.69
N ALA A 94 -12.69 -7.85 6.93
CA ALA A 94 -13.96 -8.43 7.39
C ALA A 94 -15.14 -7.89 6.58
N PHE A 95 -15.20 -6.58 6.36
CA PHE A 95 -16.22 -5.91 5.55
C PHE A 95 -16.24 -6.43 4.10
N LEU A 96 -15.08 -6.50 3.45
CA LEU A 96 -14.96 -7.03 2.08
C LEU A 96 -15.42 -8.49 1.98
N MET A 97 -15.10 -9.31 2.99
CA MET A 97 -15.54 -10.69 3.05
C MET A 97 -17.06 -10.79 3.24
N PHE A 98 -17.63 -9.92 4.08
CA PHE A 98 -19.10 -9.85 4.29
C PHE A 98 -19.83 -9.39 3.02
N VAL A 99 -19.36 -8.33 2.38
CA VAL A 99 -19.94 -7.83 1.12
C VAL A 99 -19.87 -8.90 0.01
N GLY A 100 -18.72 -9.56 -0.12
CA GLY A 100 -18.56 -10.66 -1.06
C GLY A 100 -19.52 -11.83 -0.80
N TYR A 101 -19.75 -12.17 0.47
CA TYR A 101 -20.73 -13.17 0.88
C TYR A 101 -22.15 -12.72 0.55
N ALA A 102 -22.55 -11.51 0.90
CA ALA A 102 -23.86 -10.95 0.61
C ALA A 102 -24.13 -10.94 -0.91
N PHE A 103 -23.16 -10.48 -1.69
CA PHE A 103 -23.27 -10.48 -3.16
C PHE A 103 -23.43 -11.89 -3.73
N MET A 104 -22.66 -12.87 -3.22
CA MET A 104 -22.82 -14.28 -3.61
C MET A 104 -24.24 -14.78 -3.31
N ARG A 105 -24.76 -14.49 -2.11
CA ARG A 105 -26.12 -14.89 -1.70
C ARG A 105 -27.21 -14.35 -2.64
N ILE A 106 -27.11 -13.06 -2.98
CA ILE A 106 -28.06 -12.40 -3.89
C ILE A 106 -27.99 -13.03 -5.29
N ARG A 107 -26.77 -13.25 -5.80
CA ARG A 107 -26.59 -13.73 -7.18
C ARG A 107 -26.95 -15.19 -7.38
N THR A 108 -26.62 -16.07 -6.43
CA THR A 108 -26.80 -17.51 -6.60
C THR A 108 -28.12 -18.02 -6.07
N LYS A 109 -28.89 -17.20 -5.34
CA LYS A 109 -30.10 -17.60 -4.58
C LYS A 109 -29.85 -18.86 -3.71
N ASN A 110 -28.57 -19.16 -3.43
CA ASN A 110 -28.18 -20.38 -2.73
C ASN A 110 -28.11 -20.10 -1.21
N ALA A 111 -29.20 -20.40 -0.54
CA ALA A 111 -29.35 -20.22 0.89
C ALA A 111 -28.52 -21.16 1.76
N GLN A 112 -27.93 -22.21 1.18
CA GLN A 112 -27.32 -23.31 1.94
C GLN A 112 -25.88 -23.01 2.40
N ILE A 113 -25.16 -22.06 1.74
CA ILE A 113 -23.78 -21.74 2.11
C ILE A 113 -23.77 -20.72 3.24
N GLY A 114 -23.29 -21.11 4.42
CA GLY A 114 -23.06 -20.21 5.56
C GLY A 114 -21.85 -19.29 5.36
N PHE A 115 -21.79 -18.21 6.13
CA PHE A 115 -20.65 -17.25 6.09
C PHE A 115 -19.32 -17.95 6.40
N ALA A 116 -19.30 -18.86 7.39
CA ALA A 116 -18.09 -19.60 7.77
C ALA A 116 -17.51 -20.43 6.60
N ASP A 117 -18.38 -21.09 5.83
CA ASP A 117 -17.94 -21.87 4.67
C ASP A 117 -17.50 -20.97 3.52
N TYR A 118 -18.17 -19.84 3.31
CA TYR A 118 -17.72 -18.83 2.37
C TYR A 118 -16.33 -18.29 2.75
N PHE A 119 -16.12 -17.95 4.02
CA PHE A 119 -14.82 -17.49 4.54
C PHE A 119 -13.74 -18.56 4.34
N LYS A 120 -13.98 -19.82 4.74
CA LYS A 120 -13.02 -20.92 4.51
C LYS A 120 -12.58 -21.04 3.06
N ARG A 121 -13.53 -20.91 2.11
CA ARG A 121 -13.25 -20.97 0.67
C ARG A 121 -12.42 -19.78 0.17
N ASN A 122 -12.60 -18.61 0.74
CA ASN A 122 -12.00 -17.35 0.28
C ASN A 122 -10.88 -16.83 1.22
N ARG A 123 -10.46 -17.61 2.23
CA ARG A 123 -9.47 -17.18 3.23
C ARG A 123 -8.16 -16.65 2.63
N LEU A 124 -7.74 -17.16 1.47
CA LEU A 124 -6.53 -16.67 0.80
C LEU A 124 -6.72 -15.27 0.23
N LEU A 125 -7.94 -14.87 -0.17
CA LEU A 125 -8.23 -13.50 -0.58
C LEU A 125 -8.10 -12.55 0.62
N CYS A 126 -8.71 -12.92 1.75
CA CYS A 126 -8.61 -12.16 2.99
C CYS A 126 -7.16 -12.02 3.43
N LEU A 127 -6.40 -13.12 3.44
CA LEU A 127 -4.98 -13.11 3.81
C LEU A 127 -4.15 -12.24 2.86
N ALA A 128 -4.35 -12.36 1.55
CA ALA A 128 -3.64 -11.55 0.55
C ALA A 128 -3.90 -10.06 0.75
N PHE A 129 -5.17 -9.68 1.01
CA PHE A 129 -5.53 -8.29 1.32
C PHE A 129 -4.84 -7.80 2.60
N VAL A 130 -4.96 -8.54 3.70
CA VAL A 130 -4.38 -8.12 4.99
C VAL A 130 -2.87 -8.01 4.90
N VAL A 131 -2.18 -8.99 4.28
CA VAL A 131 -0.73 -8.93 4.11
C VAL A 131 -0.32 -7.76 3.22
N GLY A 132 -1.01 -7.51 2.10
CA GLY A 132 -0.77 -6.33 1.26
C GLY A 132 -0.93 -5.03 2.03
N TYR A 133 -1.98 -4.94 2.85
CA TYR A 133 -2.25 -3.80 3.72
C TYR A 133 -1.13 -3.58 4.77
N LEU A 134 -0.71 -4.64 5.46
CA LEU A 134 0.37 -4.55 6.43
C LEU A 134 1.70 -4.13 5.79
N LEU A 135 1.99 -4.63 4.58
CA LEU A 135 3.19 -4.21 3.84
C LEU A 135 3.15 -2.73 3.47
N HIS A 136 1.97 -2.17 3.16
CA HIS A 136 1.80 -0.73 3.01
C HIS A 136 2.21 0.01 4.29
N LEU A 137 1.61 -0.36 5.44
CA LEU A 137 1.92 0.28 6.72
C LEU A 137 3.42 0.24 7.05
N PHE A 138 4.05 -0.91 6.84
CA PHE A 138 5.50 -1.05 7.05
C PHE A 138 6.33 -0.27 6.03
N GLY A 139 5.80 -0.06 4.82
CA GLY A 139 6.43 0.78 3.80
C GLY A 139 6.39 2.27 4.12
N ASP A 140 5.38 2.72 4.90
CA ASP A 140 5.26 4.12 5.29
C ASP A 140 6.02 4.46 6.58
N MET A 141 6.26 3.50 7.45
CA MET A 141 7.07 3.75 8.64
C MET A 141 8.45 4.38 8.36
N PRO A 142 9.21 3.95 7.33
CA PRO A 142 10.48 4.60 6.99
C PRO A 142 10.33 5.85 6.12
N THR A 143 9.11 6.31 5.82
CA THR A 143 8.88 7.55 5.08
C THR A 143 9.04 8.77 6.01
N PRO A 144 9.64 9.88 5.56
CA PRO A 144 9.70 11.08 6.37
C PRO A 144 8.30 11.62 6.61
N SER A 145 8.05 11.97 7.85
CA SER A 145 6.74 12.46 8.26
C SER A 145 6.90 13.75 9.03
N SER A 146 6.42 14.81 8.42
CA SER A 146 6.51 16.15 9.00
C SER A 146 5.48 16.36 10.11
N ALA A 147 4.25 15.96 9.87
CA ALA A 147 3.15 16.20 10.78
C ALA A 147 2.88 14.97 11.67
N TRP A 148 2.96 13.77 11.11
CA TRP A 148 2.48 12.56 11.78
C TRP A 148 3.54 11.87 12.65
N GLY A 149 4.81 11.86 12.25
CA GLY A 149 5.86 11.10 12.95
C GLY A 149 5.77 9.59 12.71
N GLY A 150 5.27 9.17 11.54
CA GLY A 150 5.03 7.79 11.17
C GLY A 150 3.56 7.46 10.92
N VAL A 151 3.14 6.25 11.22
CA VAL A 151 1.76 5.75 11.05
C VAL A 151 1.14 5.41 12.41
N ASN A 152 -0.17 5.63 12.57
CA ASN A 152 -0.91 5.22 13.78
C ASN A 152 -1.26 3.72 13.71
N LEU A 153 -0.22 2.88 13.87
CA LEU A 153 -0.32 1.45 13.67
C LEU A 153 -1.37 0.76 14.56
N PHE A 154 -1.51 1.25 15.79
CA PHE A 154 -2.36 0.65 16.84
C PHE A 154 -3.58 1.50 17.18
N PHE A 155 -4.19 2.14 16.16
CA PHE A 155 -5.45 2.84 16.38
C PHE A 155 -6.48 1.94 17.14
N PRO A 156 -7.22 2.42 18.17
CA PRO A 156 -7.46 3.84 18.51
C PRO A 156 -6.44 4.50 19.45
N GLY A 157 -5.31 3.89 19.72
CA GLY A 157 -4.24 4.58 20.45
C GLY A 157 -3.68 5.77 19.66
N ASP A 158 -3.07 6.73 20.35
CA ASP A 158 -2.58 7.98 19.76
C ASP A 158 -1.11 7.93 19.33
N ALA A 159 -0.45 6.77 19.47
CA ALA A 159 0.97 6.63 19.18
C ALA A 159 1.22 6.43 17.67
N TYR A 160 2.02 7.32 17.09
CA TYR A 160 2.54 7.18 15.74
C TYR A 160 3.92 6.54 15.79
N ILE A 161 4.18 5.59 14.87
CA ILE A 161 5.42 4.80 14.82
C ILE A 161 6.07 4.96 13.46
N GLY A 162 7.37 5.29 13.44
CA GLY A 162 8.15 5.44 12.21
C GLY A 162 8.65 6.85 11.99
N GLY A 163 8.52 7.34 10.76
CA GLY A 163 8.99 8.68 10.38
C GLY A 163 10.50 8.79 10.23
N SER A 164 11.21 7.66 9.97
CA SER A 164 12.68 7.61 9.97
C SER A 164 13.34 8.35 8.79
N GLY A 165 12.60 8.67 7.73
CA GLY A 165 13.12 9.41 6.59
C GLY A 165 14.00 8.59 5.65
N LYS A 166 13.96 7.28 5.69
CA LYS A 166 14.79 6.40 4.85
C LYS A 166 14.19 6.06 3.49
N ILE A 167 12.91 6.29 3.30
CA ILE A 167 12.18 6.10 2.04
C ILE A 167 11.47 7.42 1.71
N TRP A 168 11.52 7.81 0.43
CA TRP A 168 10.81 8.98 -0.08
C TRP A 168 9.92 8.61 -1.27
N TRP A 169 8.86 9.39 -1.56
CA TRP A 169 7.91 9.09 -2.63
C TRP A 169 8.52 8.98 -4.02
N TRP A 170 9.55 9.79 -4.28
CA TRP A 170 9.99 10.06 -5.64
C TRP A 170 11.19 9.26 -6.10
N ASN A 171 12.01 8.71 -5.20
CA ASN A 171 13.29 8.09 -5.55
C ASN A 171 13.52 6.70 -4.93
N ASN A 172 12.46 5.90 -4.82
CA ASN A 172 12.56 4.53 -4.31
C ASN A 172 12.66 3.49 -5.45
N TYR A 173 13.34 3.83 -6.55
CA TYR A 173 13.46 2.93 -7.71
C TYR A 173 14.16 1.62 -7.41
N ASP A 174 15.08 1.63 -6.47
CA ASP A 174 15.73 0.44 -5.95
C ASP A 174 14.71 -0.53 -5.33
N ILE A 175 13.81 -0.05 -4.47
CA ILE A 175 12.72 -0.84 -3.86
C ILE A 175 11.74 -1.29 -4.94
N PHE A 176 11.32 -0.38 -5.80
CA PHE A 176 10.46 -0.68 -6.94
C PHE A 176 11.03 -1.81 -7.82
N LEU A 177 12.30 -1.71 -8.19
CA LEU A 177 12.98 -2.71 -9.02
C LEU A 177 13.11 -4.06 -8.31
N LEU A 178 13.38 -4.08 -7.00
CA LEU A 178 13.42 -5.31 -6.20
C LEU A 178 12.04 -5.99 -6.18
N LEU A 179 10.96 -5.22 -6.01
CA LEU A 179 9.59 -5.75 -6.07
C LEU A 179 9.25 -6.28 -7.46
N MET A 180 9.58 -5.54 -8.52
CA MET A 180 9.38 -5.98 -9.90
C MET A 180 10.15 -7.26 -10.20
N LEU A 181 11.41 -7.36 -9.79
CA LEU A 181 12.21 -8.57 -9.93
C LEU A 181 11.56 -9.76 -9.20
N CYS A 182 11.10 -9.54 -7.96
CA CYS A 182 10.39 -10.55 -7.18
C CYS A 182 9.12 -11.03 -7.91
N ILE A 183 8.32 -10.11 -8.45
CA ILE A 183 7.07 -10.43 -9.18
C ILE A 183 7.39 -11.24 -10.43
N VAL A 184 8.32 -10.79 -11.28
CA VAL A 184 8.70 -11.48 -12.52
C VAL A 184 9.25 -12.86 -12.22
N ALA A 185 10.15 -12.97 -11.26
CA ALA A 185 10.74 -14.24 -10.90
C ALA A 185 9.71 -15.22 -10.30
N ASN A 186 8.76 -14.74 -9.48
CA ASN A 186 7.62 -15.56 -9.01
C ASN A 186 6.71 -15.99 -10.15
N CYS A 187 6.45 -15.15 -11.16
CA CYS A 187 5.75 -15.56 -12.38
C CYS A 187 6.45 -16.75 -13.04
N VAL A 188 7.75 -16.63 -13.30
CA VAL A 188 8.55 -17.69 -13.92
C VAL A 188 8.48 -18.97 -13.09
N VAL A 189 8.67 -18.88 -11.78
CA VAL A 189 8.61 -20.04 -10.88
C VAL A 189 7.24 -20.70 -10.87
N ILE A 190 6.16 -19.94 -10.83
CA ILE A 190 4.78 -20.47 -10.84
C ILE A 190 4.48 -21.21 -12.15
N PHE A 191 4.98 -20.70 -13.28
CA PHE A 191 4.76 -21.34 -14.58
C PHE A 191 5.62 -22.58 -14.80
N PHE A 192 6.90 -22.55 -14.40
CA PHE A 192 7.88 -23.57 -14.78
C PHE A 192 8.25 -24.56 -13.67
N CYS A 193 8.21 -24.15 -12.38
CA CYS A 193 8.71 -24.97 -11.25
C CYS A 193 7.59 -25.63 -10.45
N LYS A 194 6.83 -26.56 -11.02
CA LYS A 194 5.66 -27.18 -10.35
C LYS A 194 6.00 -27.91 -9.05
N ARG A 195 7.16 -28.60 -8.98
CA ARG A 195 7.50 -29.51 -7.86
C ARG A 195 7.79 -28.76 -6.54
N TYR A 196 8.54 -27.66 -6.61
CA TYR A 196 9.02 -26.94 -5.42
C TYR A 196 8.48 -25.50 -5.33
N VAL A 197 7.47 -25.18 -6.12
CA VAL A 197 6.94 -23.81 -6.27
C VAL A 197 6.70 -23.11 -4.93
N ARG A 198 6.08 -23.77 -3.96
CA ARG A 198 5.79 -23.18 -2.63
C ARG A 198 7.05 -22.78 -1.86
N ARG A 199 8.08 -23.66 -1.86
CA ARG A 199 9.34 -23.38 -1.15
C ARG A 199 10.14 -22.29 -1.84
N ILE A 200 10.17 -22.31 -3.17
CA ILE A 200 10.91 -21.32 -3.96
C ILE A 200 10.27 -19.95 -3.82
N THR A 201 8.94 -19.81 -3.96
CA THR A 201 8.26 -18.52 -3.82
C THR A 201 8.40 -17.93 -2.41
N LEU A 202 8.34 -18.76 -1.36
CA LEU A 202 8.64 -18.34 0.01
C LEU A 202 10.08 -17.89 0.18
N GLY A 203 11.04 -18.65 -0.32
CA GLY A 203 12.46 -18.30 -0.25
C GLY A 203 12.76 -16.97 -0.98
N MET A 204 12.15 -16.76 -2.14
CA MET A 204 12.27 -15.52 -2.90
C MET A 204 11.66 -14.32 -2.17
N ALA A 205 10.50 -14.50 -1.53
CA ALA A 205 9.89 -13.44 -0.73
C ALA A 205 10.77 -13.05 0.46
N LEU A 206 11.32 -14.03 1.18
CA LEU A 206 12.26 -13.79 2.28
C LEU A 206 13.53 -13.08 1.80
N LEU A 207 14.12 -13.54 0.69
CA LEU A 207 15.27 -12.88 0.10
C LEU A 207 14.97 -11.43 -0.28
N THR A 208 13.84 -11.19 -0.95
CA THR A 208 13.39 -9.83 -1.31
C THR A 208 13.21 -8.96 -0.08
N LEU A 209 12.59 -9.48 0.98
CA LEU A 209 12.42 -8.74 2.23
C LEU A 209 13.77 -8.38 2.87
N VAL A 210 14.71 -9.31 2.91
CA VAL A 210 16.07 -9.05 3.40
C VAL A 210 16.76 -7.99 2.54
N MET A 211 16.70 -8.10 1.22
CA MET A 211 17.29 -7.11 0.31
C MET A 211 16.69 -5.71 0.49
N ILE A 212 15.36 -5.61 0.61
CA ILE A 212 14.69 -4.33 0.89
C ILE A 212 15.15 -3.76 2.23
N THR A 213 15.18 -4.58 3.29
CA THR A 213 15.63 -4.15 4.61
C THR A 213 17.07 -3.66 4.59
N VAL A 214 17.97 -4.39 3.94
CA VAL A 214 19.37 -3.96 3.78
C VAL A 214 19.42 -2.65 3.01
N GLN A 215 18.72 -2.55 1.88
CA GLN A 215 18.72 -1.37 1.04
C GLN A 215 18.24 -0.12 1.78
N ILE A 216 17.15 -0.23 2.55
CA ILE A 216 16.63 0.89 3.36
C ILE A 216 17.66 1.33 4.41
N ASN A 217 18.31 0.39 5.10
CA ASN A 217 19.24 0.71 6.18
C ASN A 217 20.63 1.17 5.70
N THR A 218 21.01 0.85 4.47
CA THR A 218 22.31 1.25 3.88
C THR A 218 22.23 2.50 3.00
N ARG A 219 21.04 3.10 2.87
CA ARG A 219 20.88 4.35 2.10
C ARG A 219 21.72 5.48 2.69
N GLN A 220 22.34 6.22 1.80
CA GLN A 220 23.10 7.43 2.17
C GLN A 220 22.20 8.61 2.51
N TYR A 221 20.93 8.59 2.02
CA TYR A 221 19.97 9.66 2.27
C TYR A 221 19.27 9.45 3.60
N ASP A 222 19.13 10.54 4.34
CA ASP A 222 18.27 10.62 5.50
C ASP A 222 17.37 11.85 5.32
N TYR A 223 16.10 11.58 5.04
CA TYR A 223 15.07 12.59 4.88
C TYR A 223 14.29 12.83 6.18
N ALA A 224 14.80 12.39 7.32
CA ALA A 224 14.15 12.56 8.60
C ALA A 224 13.78 14.04 8.83
N TYR A 225 12.53 14.26 9.17
CA TYR A 225 11.97 15.60 9.33
C TYR A 225 11.99 16.04 10.79
N SER A 226 12.51 17.22 11.04
CA SER A 226 12.65 17.78 12.39
C SER A 226 11.53 18.76 12.80
N GLY A 227 10.40 18.74 12.11
CA GLY A 227 9.24 19.60 12.43
C GLY A 227 9.22 20.98 11.74
N ASN A 228 10.17 21.28 10.86
CA ASN A 228 10.22 22.58 10.16
C ASN A 228 9.68 22.43 8.72
N SER A 229 8.61 23.15 8.38
CA SER A 229 7.94 23.10 7.07
C SER A 229 8.83 23.53 5.90
N THR A 230 9.76 24.46 6.09
CA THR A 230 10.71 24.89 5.05
C THR A 230 11.64 23.77 4.65
N ARG A 231 12.11 23.00 5.60
CA ARG A 231 13.02 21.87 5.36
C ARG A 231 12.32 20.73 4.61
N TYR A 232 11.03 20.55 4.81
CA TYR A 232 10.24 19.56 4.06
C TYR A 232 10.22 19.86 2.56
N ALA A 233 9.97 21.11 2.17
CA ALA A 233 9.96 21.52 0.76
C ALA A 233 11.36 21.36 0.11
N GLU A 234 12.43 21.63 0.85
CA GLU A 234 13.80 21.41 0.37
C GLU A 234 14.10 19.94 0.13
N MET A 235 13.69 19.07 1.05
CA MET A 235 13.84 17.61 0.92
C MET A 235 13.05 17.05 -0.24
N GLU A 236 11.83 17.53 -0.46
CA GLU A 236 11.02 17.14 -1.61
C GLU A 236 11.69 17.55 -2.94
N GLN A 237 12.21 18.77 -3.01
CA GLN A 237 12.95 19.23 -4.20
C GLN A 237 14.22 18.41 -4.44
N GLN A 238 14.95 18.07 -3.36
CA GLN A 238 16.13 17.21 -3.46
C GLN A 238 15.74 15.82 -3.95
N SER A 239 14.67 15.23 -3.43
CA SER A 239 14.16 13.95 -3.86
C SER A 239 13.75 13.96 -5.35
N LYS A 240 13.08 15.01 -5.82
CA LYS A 240 12.73 15.20 -7.23
C LYS A 240 13.95 15.34 -8.14
N LYS A 241 14.99 16.06 -7.71
CA LYS A 241 16.26 16.13 -8.45
C LYS A 241 16.93 14.75 -8.54
N GLU A 242 16.92 14.01 -7.46
CA GLU A 242 17.49 12.66 -7.44
C GLU A 242 16.71 11.71 -8.36
N GLN A 243 15.39 11.84 -8.39
CA GLN A 243 14.54 11.11 -9.35
C GLN A 243 14.92 11.43 -10.79
N GLU A 244 15.09 12.71 -11.13
CA GLU A 244 15.52 13.12 -12.47
C GLU A 244 16.90 12.55 -12.82
N ARG A 245 17.83 12.55 -11.86
CA ARG A 245 19.18 11.98 -12.02
C ARG A 245 19.13 10.48 -12.33
N ILE A 246 18.28 9.72 -11.62
CA ILE A 246 18.15 8.26 -11.77
C ILE A 246 17.45 7.89 -13.08
N LEU A 247 16.36 8.55 -13.40
CA LEU A 247 15.52 8.24 -14.58
C LEU A 247 16.00 8.87 -15.87
N GLY A 248 16.78 9.94 -15.77
CA GLY A 248 17.12 10.81 -16.88
C GLY A 248 15.98 11.75 -17.28
N LYS A 249 16.34 12.87 -17.91
CA LYS A 249 15.43 13.97 -18.27
C LYS A 249 14.20 13.54 -19.07
N ARG A 250 14.34 12.54 -19.94
CA ARG A 250 13.25 12.11 -20.83
C ARG A 250 12.13 11.41 -20.06
N ILE A 251 12.47 10.43 -19.21
CA ILE A 251 11.47 9.68 -18.44
C ILE A 251 10.86 10.59 -17.37
N TYR A 252 11.69 11.38 -16.67
CA TYR A 252 11.23 12.35 -15.68
C TYR A 252 10.22 13.36 -16.25
N LYS A 253 10.43 13.85 -17.49
CA LYS A 253 9.48 14.72 -18.16
C LYS A 253 8.10 14.07 -18.34
N TYR A 254 8.05 12.78 -18.71
CA TYR A 254 6.78 12.05 -18.82
C TYR A 254 6.10 11.86 -17.47
N MET A 255 6.85 11.56 -16.44
CA MET A 255 6.30 11.43 -15.09
C MET A 255 5.72 12.75 -14.60
N LYS A 256 6.47 13.84 -14.71
CA LYS A 256 5.99 15.19 -14.39
C LYS A 256 4.75 15.60 -15.20
N TRP A 257 4.70 15.21 -16.48
CA TRP A 257 3.54 15.45 -17.32
C TRP A 257 2.31 14.69 -16.84
N PHE A 258 2.48 13.45 -16.36
CA PHE A 258 1.41 12.63 -15.78
C PHE A 258 0.95 13.20 -14.44
N ASP A 259 1.87 13.48 -13.52
CA ASP A 259 1.59 14.07 -12.22
C ASP A 259 0.74 15.35 -12.32
N ASN A 260 1.14 16.26 -13.21
CA ASN A 260 0.41 17.52 -13.39
C ASN A 260 -1.03 17.35 -13.92
N ARG A 261 -1.43 16.15 -14.32
CA ARG A 261 -2.78 15.83 -14.79
C ARG A 261 -3.64 15.10 -13.78
N LEU A 262 -3.03 14.59 -12.73
CA LEU A 262 -3.80 14.00 -11.64
C LEU A 262 -4.58 15.10 -10.91
N PRO A 263 -5.84 14.86 -10.53
CA PRO A 263 -6.64 15.84 -9.78
C PRO A 263 -6.24 15.95 -8.30
N ILE A 264 -5.17 15.27 -7.90
CA ILE A 264 -4.62 15.27 -6.54
C ILE A 264 -3.31 16.05 -6.57
N HIS A 265 -3.22 17.08 -5.74
CA HIS A 265 -2.06 17.96 -5.66
C HIS A 265 -1.51 17.94 -4.23
N PHE A 266 -0.31 17.39 -4.08
CA PHE A 266 0.45 17.36 -2.83
C PHE A 266 1.21 18.66 -2.59
#